data_0b6b4e3b16be74db37e3a9607943fc38
#
_entry.id   0b6b4e3b16be74db37e3a9607943fc38
#
_cell.length_a   1.000
_cell.length_b   1.000
_cell.length_c   1.000
_cell.angle_alpha   90.00
_cell.angle_beta   90.00
_cell.angle_gamma   90.00
#
_symmetry.space_group_name_H-M   'P 1'
#
loop_
_entity.id
_entity.type
_entity.pdbx_description
1 polymer ?
#
loop_
_entity_poly.entity_id
_entity_poly.type
_entity_poly.pdbx_seq_one_letter_code
_entity_poly.pdbx_strand_id
1 'polypeptide(L)'
;MKKFFVLILAVMAMLFIFTSCLFIRPYDKPEYVSIGTNETAFLINQLGSDNDQAKINANQDYKTVNSKLTRINHQWVKTGRMPGTGKYIAAEIVIAVSNSPVTGTWKDDIRVETRGSQGFTVPMKYGIRVKPENSEKFLRNFPANLQVKDENGKLLSKKMTSVESVADIQFKNQVAAELSKEFHKYEYKDVLPNRDVIVEAAVERVNKWASELGITIDNLAVFEGLIPDDSTLQNQMNEQAKLAAQVETEKKRQDAEKQKKQNEIELLALEKQRIQAETENAKAEARKTVETQQILAQTSNIELARKQREQEIANLKLKGEAEAQAIINRSKALNNITFPTVITSNDLKVLGLDSLIQEATNPNK
;
A
#
# COMPACT_ATOMS: atom_id res chain seq x y z
N MET A 1 83.04 -41.43 -20.94
CA MET A 1 81.73 -41.96 -20.72
C MET A 1 81.01 -41.26 -19.52
N LYS A 2 81.57 -41.17 -18.31
CA LYS A 2 80.94 -40.56 -17.13
C LYS A 2 80.50 -39.13 -17.36
N LYS A 3 81.30 -38.26 -18.01
CA LYS A 3 80.92 -36.85 -18.29
C LYS A 3 79.77 -36.71 -19.26
N PHE A 4 79.64 -37.63 -20.22
CA PHE A 4 78.55 -37.64 -21.20
C PHE A 4 77.21 -38.07 -20.54
N PHE A 5 77.27 -39.00 -19.61
CA PHE A 5 76.13 -39.48 -18.87
C PHE A 5 75.58 -38.41 -17.93
N VAL A 6 76.44 -37.62 -17.29
CA VAL A 6 76.07 -36.48 -16.44
C VAL A 6 75.39 -35.37 -17.26
N LEU A 7 75.89 -35.11 -18.48
CA LEU A 7 75.31 -34.14 -19.37
C LEU A 7 73.89 -34.56 -19.82
N ILE A 8 73.69 -35.80 -20.17
CA ILE A 8 72.35 -36.34 -20.54
C ILE A 8 71.39 -36.26 -19.37
N LEU A 9 71.86 -36.60 -18.16
CA LEU A 9 71.05 -36.54 -16.97
C LEU A 9 70.64 -35.08 -16.63
N ALA A 10 71.52 -34.09 -16.81
CA ALA A 10 71.27 -32.69 -16.63
C ALA A 10 70.27 -32.14 -17.67
N VAL A 11 70.41 -32.56 -18.93
CA VAL A 11 69.45 -32.17 -19.98
C VAL A 11 68.07 -32.78 -19.74
N MET A 12 68.01 -34.06 -19.31
CA MET A 12 66.73 -34.69 -18.92
C MET A 12 66.14 -34.03 -17.74
N ALA A 13 66.88 -33.67 -16.70
CA ALA A 13 66.36 -32.91 -15.53
C ALA A 13 65.86 -31.52 -15.92
N MET A 14 66.53 -30.78 -16.78
CA MET A 14 66.05 -29.54 -17.33
C MET A 14 64.77 -29.72 -18.13
N LEU A 15 64.67 -30.74 -18.98
CA LEU A 15 63.46 -31.04 -19.71
C LEU A 15 62.27 -31.34 -18.76
N PHE A 16 62.54 -32.11 -17.70
CA PHE A 16 61.52 -32.40 -16.67
C PHE A 16 61.08 -31.14 -15.92
N ILE A 17 61.99 -30.22 -15.59
CA ILE A 17 61.69 -28.97 -14.94
C ILE A 17 60.84 -28.05 -15.87
N PHE A 18 61.29 -27.95 -17.15
CA PHE A 18 60.50 -27.14 -18.13
C PHE A 18 59.13 -27.73 -18.42
N THR A 19 58.99 -29.06 -18.50
CA THR A 19 57.64 -29.64 -18.71
C THR A 19 56.77 -29.54 -17.50
N SER A 20 57.28 -29.62 -16.26
CA SER A 20 56.49 -29.45 -15.06
C SER A 20 56.03 -28.00 -14.87
N CYS A 21 56.85 -27.01 -15.23
CA CYS A 21 56.43 -25.61 -15.21
C CYS A 21 55.30 -25.29 -16.23
N LEU A 22 55.23 -26.00 -17.36
CA LEU A 22 54.21 -25.84 -18.38
C LEU A 22 52.85 -26.42 -17.95
N PHE A 23 52.79 -27.26 -16.90
CA PHE A 23 51.55 -27.88 -16.41
C PHE A 23 51.02 -27.25 -15.13
N ILE A 24 51.71 -26.26 -14.55
CA ILE A 24 51.22 -25.58 -13.35
C ILE A 24 50.08 -24.66 -13.75
N ARG A 25 48.89 -25.06 -13.36
CA ARG A 25 47.71 -24.18 -13.50
C ARG A 25 47.82 -23.03 -12.50
N PRO A 26 47.52 -21.79 -12.89
CA PRO A 26 47.44 -20.68 -11.94
C PRO A 26 46.44 -21.01 -10.83
N TYR A 27 46.71 -20.47 -9.63
CA TYR A 27 45.83 -20.64 -8.50
C TYR A 27 44.47 -19.93 -8.78
N ASP A 28 43.38 -20.62 -8.56
CA ASP A 28 42.06 -20.06 -8.63
C ASP A 28 41.83 -19.08 -7.46
N LYS A 29 41.54 -17.84 -7.78
CA LYS A 29 41.19 -16.82 -6.77
C LYS A 29 39.70 -16.92 -6.48
N PRO A 30 39.29 -17.28 -5.24
CA PRO A 30 37.89 -17.35 -4.91
C PRO A 30 37.23 -15.96 -5.05
N GLU A 31 36.14 -15.92 -5.76
CA GLU A 31 35.32 -14.72 -5.93
C GLU A 31 34.03 -14.86 -5.10
N TYR A 32 33.68 -13.79 -4.37
CA TYR A 32 32.51 -13.78 -3.52
C TYR A 32 31.58 -12.65 -3.94
N VAL A 33 30.28 -12.93 -3.98
CA VAL A 33 29.23 -11.99 -4.31
C VAL A 33 28.37 -11.75 -3.10
N SER A 34 28.17 -10.47 -2.77
CA SER A 34 27.25 -10.05 -1.72
C SER A 34 25.83 -9.87 -2.25
N ILE A 35 24.84 -10.29 -1.44
CA ILE A 35 23.42 -10.20 -1.73
C ILE A 35 22.79 -9.25 -0.70
N GLY A 36 22.10 -8.22 -1.18
CA GLY A 36 21.43 -7.23 -0.35
C GLY A 36 20.19 -7.79 0.36
N THR A 37 19.72 -7.07 1.37
CA THR A 37 18.53 -7.46 2.16
C THR A 37 17.24 -7.47 1.34
N ASN A 38 17.15 -6.59 0.33
CA ASN A 38 15.99 -6.47 -0.56
C ASN A 38 16.24 -7.13 -1.92
N GLU A 39 17.06 -8.15 -1.95
CA GLU A 39 17.39 -8.88 -3.15
C GLU A 39 17.07 -10.35 -2.96
N THR A 40 16.45 -10.96 -3.95
CA THR A 40 16.34 -12.41 -4.10
C THR A 40 17.34 -12.83 -5.17
N ALA A 41 18.30 -13.67 -4.82
CA ALA A 41 19.37 -14.04 -5.71
C ALA A 41 19.26 -15.49 -6.15
N PHE A 42 19.67 -15.72 -7.40
CA PHE A 42 19.68 -17.01 -8.04
C PHE A 42 21.07 -17.26 -8.61
N LEU A 43 21.56 -18.45 -8.38
CA LEU A 43 22.80 -18.94 -8.98
C LEU A 43 22.46 -19.69 -10.27
N ILE A 44 23.13 -19.34 -11.35
CA ILE A 44 22.98 -19.97 -12.64
C ILE A 44 24.31 -20.56 -13.07
N ASN A 45 24.30 -21.85 -13.41
CA ASN A 45 25.47 -22.50 -13.95
C ASN A 45 25.71 -22.07 -15.40
N GLN A 46 26.93 -21.66 -15.68
CA GLN A 46 27.37 -21.25 -17.00
C GLN A 46 28.44 -22.24 -17.47
N LEU A 47 28.12 -22.98 -18.49
CA LEU A 47 29.05 -23.94 -19.09
C LEU A 47 29.44 -23.48 -20.50
N GLY A 48 30.68 -23.69 -20.89
CA GLY A 48 31.18 -23.37 -22.23
C GLY A 48 32.20 -22.22 -22.27
N SER A 49 32.35 -21.61 -23.44
CA SER A 49 33.24 -20.49 -23.67
C SER A 49 32.66 -19.18 -23.11
N ASP A 50 33.48 -18.13 -23.00
CA ASP A 50 33.03 -16.77 -22.59
C ASP A 50 31.84 -16.25 -23.46
N ASN A 51 31.78 -16.64 -24.72
CA ASN A 51 30.71 -16.22 -25.63
C ASN A 51 29.43 -17.01 -25.38
N ASP A 52 29.53 -18.31 -25.06
CA ASP A 52 28.38 -19.14 -24.75
C ASP A 52 27.77 -18.73 -23.38
N GLN A 53 28.65 -18.40 -22.44
CA GLN A 53 28.25 -17.93 -21.09
C GLN A 53 27.49 -16.58 -21.12
N ALA A 54 27.65 -15.80 -22.18
CA ALA A 54 26.91 -14.52 -22.29
C ALA A 54 25.42 -14.72 -22.57
N LYS A 55 24.96 -15.93 -22.87
CA LYS A 55 23.57 -16.24 -23.18
C LYS A 55 22.89 -16.91 -21.99
N ILE A 56 21.85 -16.29 -21.48
CA ILE A 56 21.00 -16.87 -20.45
C ILE A 56 19.66 -17.22 -21.08
N ASN A 57 19.24 -18.48 -20.95
CA ASN A 57 18.00 -18.99 -21.50
C ASN A 57 16.88 -19.00 -20.45
N ALA A 58 15.65 -18.78 -20.87
CA ALA A 58 14.47 -18.83 -20.01
C ALA A 58 14.25 -20.21 -19.33
N ASN A 59 14.76 -21.28 -19.93
CA ASN A 59 14.67 -22.66 -19.41
C ASN A 59 15.83 -23.05 -18.49
N GLN A 60 16.65 -22.10 -18.08
CA GLN A 60 17.79 -22.38 -17.22
C GLN A 60 17.33 -22.68 -15.79
N ASP A 61 18.05 -23.58 -15.12
CA ASP A 61 17.78 -23.87 -13.70
C ASP A 61 18.26 -22.72 -12.83
N TYR A 62 17.35 -22.13 -12.09
CA TYR A 62 17.60 -21.09 -11.12
C TYR A 62 17.74 -21.71 -9.73
N LYS A 63 18.95 -21.71 -9.18
CA LYS A 63 19.19 -22.18 -7.82
C LYS A 63 19.13 -21.00 -6.85
N THR A 64 18.14 -20.96 -5.99
CA THR A 64 17.99 -19.90 -4.98
C THR A 64 19.17 -19.84 -4.04
N VAL A 65 19.69 -18.64 -3.80
CA VAL A 65 20.77 -18.38 -2.86
C VAL A 65 20.22 -17.82 -1.56
N ASN A 66 20.40 -18.57 -0.47
CA ASN A 66 19.88 -18.21 0.85
C ASN A 66 20.91 -17.47 1.73
N SER A 67 22.15 -17.35 1.27
CA SER A 67 23.24 -16.69 2.02
C SER A 67 23.46 -15.26 1.54
N LYS A 68 23.82 -14.36 2.46
CA LYS A 68 24.19 -12.98 2.12
C LYS A 68 25.52 -12.85 1.37
N LEU A 69 26.34 -13.89 1.42
CA LEU A 69 27.62 -13.98 0.72
C LEU A 69 27.72 -15.35 0.05
N THR A 70 27.89 -15.34 -1.25
CA THR A 70 27.99 -16.57 -2.05
C THR A 70 29.30 -16.58 -2.78
N ARG A 71 29.96 -17.74 -2.74
CA ARG A 71 31.17 -17.98 -3.54
C ARG A 71 30.78 -18.37 -4.95
N ILE A 72 31.43 -17.77 -5.94
CA ILE A 72 31.32 -18.15 -7.35
C ILE A 72 32.35 -19.24 -7.64
N ASN A 73 31.90 -20.33 -8.22
CA ASN A 73 32.77 -21.39 -8.70
C ASN A 73 33.35 -20.99 -10.05
N HIS A 74 34.64 -21.29 -10.22
CA HIS A 74 35.34 -21.07 -11.47
C HIS A 74 35.65 -22.40 -12.16
N GLN A 75 35.64 -22.37 -13.49
CA GLN A 75 36.11 -23.48 -14.31
C GLN A 75 37.36 -23.09 -15.08
N TRP A 76 38.24 -24.06 -15.26
CA TRP A 76 39.42 -23.88 -16.08
C TRP A 76 39.08 -24.05 -17.55
N VAL A 77 39.31 -23.03 -18.35
CA VAL A 77 39.08 -23.05 -19.80
C VAL A 77 40.43 -22.91 -20.51
N LYS A 78 40.72 -23.87 -21.39
CA LYS A 78 41.93 -23.84 -22.23
C LYS A 78 41.77 -22.75 -23.29
N THR A 79 42.75 -21.83 -23.35
CA THR A 79 42.70 -20.67 -24.29
C THR A 79 43.73 -20.77 -25.41
N GLY A 80 44.67 -21.73 -25.34
CA GLY A 80 45.76 -21.89 -26.30
C GLY A 80 46.02 -23.33 -26.70
N ARG A 81 46.93 -23.52 -27.67
CA ARG A 81 47.32 -24.83 -28.17
C ARG A 81 48.30 -25.54 -27.21
N MET A 82 49.07 -24.79 -26.44
CA MET A 82 50.06 -25.37 -25.52
C MET A 82 49.38 -25.97 -24.28
N PRO A 83 49.88 -27.07 -23.75
CA PRO A 83 49.46 -27.62 -22.46
C PRO A 83 49.64 -26.55 -21.37
N GLY A 84 48.65 -26.39 -20.48
CA GLY A 84 48.72 -25.43 -19.40
C GLY A 84 48.26 -23.99 -19.75
N THR A 85 48.09 -23.66 -21.03
CA THR A 85 47.53 -22.35 -21.41
C THR A 85 46.02 -22.35 -21.21
N GLY A 86 45.56 -21.52 -20.31
CA GLY A 86 44.16 -21.38 -20.01
C GLY A 86 43.93 -20.27 -18.98
N LYS A 87 42.68 -20.04 -18.66
CA LYS A 87 42.27 -19.12 -17.62
C LYS A 87 41.12 -19.71 -16.81
N TYR A 88 41.01 -19.29 -15.57
CA TYR A 88 39.81 -19.51 -14.81
C TYR A 88 38.74 -18.50 -15.23
N ILE A 89 37.54 -18.98 -15.51
CA ILE A 89 36.38 -18.17 -15.79
C ILE A 89 35.26 -18.58 -14.83
N ALA A 90 34.36 -17.67 -14.55
CA ALA A 90 33.19 -17.97 -13.70
C ALA A 90 32.37 -19.09 -14.33
N ALA A 91 32.16 -20.18 -13.59
CA ALA A 91 31.27 -21.27 -13.98
C ALA A 91 29.83 -21.01 -13.57
N GLU A 92 29.64 -20.00 -12.76
CA GLU A 92 28.33 -19.59 -12.21
C GLU A 92 28.22 -18.07 -12.23
N ILE A 93 27.01 -17.57 -12.34
CA ILE A 93 26.66 -16.14 -12.18
C ILE A 93 25.54 -16.01 -11.19
N VAL A 94 25.59 -14.96 -10.38
CA VAL A 94 24.49 -14.57 -9.50
C VAL A 94 23.61 -13.57 -10.22
N ILE A 95 22.32 -13.90 -10.36
CA ILE A 95 21.28 -12.96 -10.78
C ILE A 95 20.49 -12.56 -9.56
N ALA A 96 20.51 -11.28 -9.23
CA ALA A 96 19.77 -10.71 -8.11
C ALA A 96 18.56 -9.92 -8.64
N VAL A 97 17.38 -10.27 -8.16
CA VAL A 97 16.12 -9.53 -8.39
C VAL A 97 15.91 -8.57 -7.24
N SER A 98 15.80 -7.29 -7.54
CA SER A 98 15.43 -6.28 -6.54
C SER A 98 13.96 -6.45 -6.17
N ASN A 99 13.69 -6.60 -4.86
CA ASN A 99 12.34 -6.68 -4.31
C ASN A 99 11.84 -5.31 -3.82
N SER A 100 12.63 -4.27 -4.02
CA SER A 100 12.26 -2.90 -3.66
C SER A 100 11.08 -2.42 -4.52
N PRO A 101 10.11 -1.70 -3.92
CA PRO A 101 9.03 -1.12 -4.68
C PRO A 101 9.54 -0.01 -5.61
N VAL A 102 9.02 -0.01 -6.83
CA VAL A 102 9.24 1.04 -7.82
C VAL A 102 7.94 1.81 -8.00
N THR A 103 8.01 3.12 -7.86
CA THR A 103 6.86 4.00 -8.00
C THR A 103 7.12 5.06 -9.07
N GLY A 104 6.09 5.42 -9.79
CA GLY A 104 6.20 6.45 -10.81
C GLY A 104 4.85 7.02 -11.21
N THR A 105 4.89 7.97 -12.14
CA THR A 105 3.71 8.61 -12.71
C THR A 105 3.85 8.74 -14.21
N TRP A 106 2.77 8.46 -14.93
CA TRP A 106 2.64 8.72 -16.35
C TRP A 106 1.59 9.82 -16.51
N LYS A 107 2.02 11.06 -16.79
CA LYS A 107 1.12 12.21 -16.90
C LYS A 107 0.42 12.25 -18.25
N ASP A 108 1.19 12.21 -19.33
CA ASP A 108 0.73 12.44 -20.71
C ASP A 108 0.97 11.23 -21.59
N ASP A 109 1.42 10.11 -21.02
CA ASP A 109 1.89 8.95 -21.78
C ASP A 109 0.79 7.97 -22.17
N ILE A 110 -0.32 7.95 -21.41
CA ILE A 110 -1.40 6.99 -21.66
C ILE A 110 -2.55 7.70 -22.33
N ARG A 111 -2.68 7.44 -23.61
CA ARG A 111 -3.77 7.95 -24.45
C ARG A 111 -4.72 6.82 -24.78
N VAL A 112 -6.01 7.06 -24.59
CA VAL A 112 -7.09 6.10 -24.85
C VAL A 112 -8.18 6.74 -25.69
N GLU A 113 -8.89 5.94 -26.46
CA GLU A 113 -9.99 6.39 -27.32
C GLU A 113 -11.30 5.73 -26.89
N THR A 114 -12.37 6.51 -26.96
CA THR A 114 -13.74 6.03 -26.75
C THR A 114 -14.30 5.39 -28.03
N ARG A 115 -15.48 4.81 -27.93
CA ARG A 115 -16.18 4.22 -29.08
C ARG A 115 -16.41 5.20 -30.24
N GLY A 116 -16.52 6.49 -29.94
CA GLY A 116 -16.67 7.57 -30.94
C GLY A 116 -15.35 8.17 -31.43
N SER A 117 -14.22 7.50 -31.24
CA SER A 117 -12.85 7.95 -31.62
C SER A 117 -12.42 9.27 -30.97
N GLN A 118 -13.02 9.62 -29.85
CA GLN A 118 -12.59 10.77 -29.05
C GLN A 118 -11.55 10.33 -28.04
N GLY A 119 -10.42 11.04 -28.00
CA GLY A 119 -9.28 10.69 -27.17
C GLY A 119 -9.30 11.34 -25.80
N PHE A 120 -8.75 10.61 -24.83
CA PHE A 120 -8.42 11.07 -23.50
C PHE A 120 -7.00 10.73 -23.14
N THR A 121 -6.32 11.65 -22.48
CA THR A 121 -5.10 11.35 -21.75
C THR A 121 -5.47 10.98 -20.32
N VAL A 122 -4.95 9.83 -19.87
CA VAL A 122 -5.23 9.26 -18.55
C VAL A 122 -3.97 9.35 -17.69
N PRO A 123 -3.85 10.33 -16.79
CA PRO A 123 -2.71 10.44 -15.90
C PRO A 123 -2.76 9.35 -14.82
N MET A 124 -1.76 8.48 -14.82
CA MET A 124 -1.71 7.32 -13.93
C MET A 124 -0.52 7.40 -12.98
N LYS A 125 -0.74 6.96 -11.75
CA LYS A 125 0.29 6.71 -10.76
C LYS A 125 0.39 5.21 -10.52
N TYR A 126 1.61 4.69 -10.47
CA TYR A 126 1.83 3.28 -10.22
C TYR A 126 2.82 3.05 -9.07
N GLY A 127 2.67 1.93 -8.42
CA GLY A 127 3.62 1.33 -7.48
C GLY A 127 3.63 -0.16 -7.71
N ILE A 128 4.79 -0.69 -8.10
CA ILE A 128 4.96 -2.10 -8.45
C ILE A 128 6.23 -2.64 -7.81
N ARG A 129 6.25 -3.94 -7.53
CA ARG A 129 7.42 -4.65 -7.04
C ARG A 129 7.39 -6.12 -7.44
N VAL A 130 8.51 -6.78 -7.26
CA VAL A 130 8.60 -8.23 -7.30
C VAL A 130 8.71 -8.73 -5.87
N LYS A 131 7.79 -9.58 -5.42
CA LYS A 131 7.90 -10.23 -4.11
C LYS A 131 8.94 -11.35 -4.17
N PRO A 132 9.64 -11.66 -3.04
CA PRO A 132 10.66 -12.71 -3.00
C PRO A 132 10.18 -14.05 -3.58
N GLU A 133 8.96 -14.46 -3.24
CA GLU A 133 8.36 -15.71 -3.73
C GLU A 133 8.09 -15.74 -5.23
N ASN A 134 7.97 -14.56 -5.85
CA ASN A 134 7.68 -14.41 -7.28
C ASN A 134 8.92 -14.09 -8.12
N SER A 135 10.09 -13.96 -7.49
CA SER A 135 11.32 -13.52 -8.16
C SER A 135 11.78 -14.47 -9.25
N GLU A 136 11.64 -15.78 -9.04
CA GLU A 136 11.96 -16.79 -10.08
C GLU A 136 10.99 -16.69 -11.26
N LYS A 137 9.68 -16.53 -10.97
CA LYS A 137 8.64 -16.37 -12.00
C LYS A 137 8.89 -15.12 -12.83
N PHE A 138 9.27 -14.02 -12.18
CA PHE A 138 9.64 -12.77 -12.86
C PHE A 138 10.85 -12.99 -13.79
N LEU A 139 11.90 -13.64 -13.32
CA LEU A 139 13.10 -13.92 -14.15
C LEU A 139 12.79 -14.80 -15.35
N ARG A 140 11.89 -15.78 -15.22
CA ARG A 140 11.52 -16.66 -16.33
C ARG A 140 10.73 -15.93 -17.43
N ASN A 141 9.90 -14.97 -17.02
CA ASN A 141 9.09 -14.17 -17.96
C ASN A 141 9.87 -12.99 -18.55
N PHE A 142 10.77 -12.43 -17.78
CA PHE A 142 11.67 -11.36 -18.22
C PHE A 142 13.12 -11.84 -18.10
N PRO A 143 13.53 -12.87 -18.91
CA PRO A 143 14.92 -13.26 -18.98
C PRO A 143 15.65 -12.05 -19.52
N ALA A 144 16.03 -11.17 -18.63
CA ALA A 144 16.55 -9.86 -18.93
C ALA A 144 17.50 -9.99 -20.14
N ASN A 145 17.58 -8.96 -20.94
CA ASN A 145 18.77 -8.66 -21.73
C ASN A 145 19.96 -8.49 -20.78
N LEU A 146 20.26 -9.57 -20.07
CA LEU A 146 21.35 -9.70 -19.15
C LEU A 146 22.60 -9.77 -20.02
N GLN A 147 23.02 -8.59 -20.45
CA GLN A 147 24.42 -8.48 -20.83
C GLN A 147 25.21 -8.89 -19.60
N VAL A 148 25.67 -10.11 -19.63
CA VAL A 148 26.51 -10.69 -18.56
C VAL A 148 27.92 -10.12 -18.64
N LYS A 149 28.21 -9.28 -19.64
CA LYS A 149 29.49 -8.62 -19.86
C LYS A 149 29.36 -7.12 -19.51
N ASP A 150 30.39 -6.60 -18.86
CA ASP A 150 30.54 -5.16 -18.68
C ASP A 150 30.92 -4.46 -20.02
N GLU A 151 31.07 -3.13 -20.00
CA GLU A 151 31.46 -2.32 -21.15
C GLU A 151 32.83 -2.74 -21.72
N ASN A 152 33.68 -3.38 -20.91
CA ASN A 152 34.98 -3.87 -21.30
C ASN A 152 34.97 -5.35 -21.78
N GLY A 153 33.77 -5.93 -21.90
CA GLY A 153 33.59 -7.32 -22.33
C GLY A 153 33.93 -8.37 -21.26
N LYS A 154 34.18 -7.97 -19.99
CA LYS A 154 34.40 -8.87 -18.88
C LYS A 154 33.09 -9.40 -18.35
N LEU A 155 33.02 -10.72 -18.10
CA LEU A 155 31.87 -11.37 -17.47
C LEU A 155 31.64 -10.80 -16.06
N LEU A 156 30.38 -10.47 -15.77
CA LEU A 156 29.96 -10.04 -14.46
C LEU A 156 29.67 -11.26 -13.57
N SER A 157 30.12 -11.21 -12.33
CA SER A 157 29.83 -12.25 -11.33
C SER A 157 28.42 -12.08 -10.73
N LYS A 158 27.91 -10.83 -10.73
CA LYS A 158 26.56 -10.48 -10.27
C LYS A 158 25.89 -9.59 -11.30
N LYS A 159 24.66 -9.90 -11.62
CA LYS A 159 23.77 -9.03 -12.39
C LYS A 159 22.51 -8.73 -11.57
N MET A 160 22.18 -7.47 -11.48
CA MET A 160 20.91 -7.04 -10.89
C MET A 160 19.86 -6.83 -11.97
N THR A 161 18.63 -7.21 -11.66
CA THR A 161 17.44 -6.87 -12.40
C THR A 161 16.37 -6.35 -11.45
N SER A 162 15.49 -5.50 -11.94
CA SER A 162 14.39 -4.95 -11.17
C SER A 162 13.15 -4.83 -12.05
N VAL A 163 12.01 -4.65 -11.43
CA VAL A 163 10.77 -4.38 -12.16
C VAL A 163 10.81 -3.03 -12.90
N GLU A 164 11.72 -2.14 -12.54
CA GLU A 164 11.95 -0.85 -13.21
C GLU A 164 12.26 -1.03 -14.70
N SER A 165 13.03 -2.07 -15.05
CA SER A 165 13.39 -2.37 -16.45
C SER A 165 12.19 -2.66 -17.36
N VAL A 166 11.06 -3.02 -16.79
CA VAL A 166 9.83 -3.35 -17.52
C VAL A 166 8.71 -2.32 -17.31
N ALA A 167 8.88 -1.42 -16.33
CA ALA A 167 7.84 -0.48 -15.90
C ALA A 167 7.41 0.48 -17.02
N ASP A 168 8.37 1.13 -17.67
CA ASP A 168 8.10 2.20 -18.62
C ASP A 168 7.75 1.72 -20.04
N ILE A 169 8.00 0.48 -20.34
CA ILE A 169 7.69 -0.06 -21.68
C ILE A 169 6.57 -1.10 -21.57
N GLN A 170 6.86 -2.26 -20.98
CA GLN A 170 5.91 -3.38 -21.04
C GLN A 170 4.71 -3.17 -20.13
N PHE A 171 4.94 -2.74 -18.88
CA PHE A 171 3.86 -2.50 -17.92
C PHE A 171 2.99 -1.33 -18.35
N LYS A 172 3.59 -0.21 -18.77
CA LYS A 172 2.86 0.95 -19.29
C LYS A 172 1.99 0.58 -20.50
N ASN A 173 2.55 -0.13 -21.47
CA ASN A 173 1.82 -0.53 -22.66
C ASN A 173 0.66 -1.47 -22.36
N GLN A 174 0.82 -2.37 -21.37
CA GLN A 174 -0.28 -3.24 -20.94
C GLN A 174 -1.38 -2.45 -20.25
N VAL A 175 -1.02 -1.51 -19.37
CA VAL A 175 -1.98 -0.60 -18.73
C VAL A 175 -2.74 0.19 -19.78
N ALA A 176 -2.05 0.78 -20.75
CA ALA A 176 -2.66 1.52 -21.84
C ALA A 176 -3.60 0.65 -22.68
N ALA A 177 -3.19 -0.59 -22.97
CA ALA A 177 -4.00 -1.52 -23.75
C ALA A 177 -5.30 -1.92 -23.03
N GLU A 178 -5.23 -2.23 -21.74
CA GLU A 178 -6.41 -2.61 -20.99
C GLU A 178 -7.35 -1.42 -20.73
N LEU A 179 -6.80 -0.23 -20.48
CA LEU A 179 -7.59 1.00 -20.42
C LEU A 179 -8.29 1.26 -21.76
N SER A 180 -7.57 1.19 -22.88
CA SER A 180 -8.15 1.41 -24.22
C SER A 180 -9.29 0.44 -24.51
N LYS A 181 -9.16 -0.83 -24.15
CA LYS A 181 -10.23 -1.83 -24.31
C LYS A 181 -11.49 -1.45 -23.50
N GLU A 182 -11.32 -0.92 -22.29
CA GLU A 182 -12.45 -0.53 -21.47
C GLU A 182 -13.08 0.76 -21.96
N PHE A 183 -12.28 1.79 -22.24
CA PHE A 183 -12.77 3.06 -22.76
C PHE A 183 -13.54 2.90 -24.06
N HIS A 184 -13.09 2.00 -24.94
CA HIS A 184 -13.75 1.74 -26.23
C HIS A 184 -15.17 1.13 -26.12
N LYS A 185 -15.57 0.66 -24.94
CA LYS A 185 -16.94 0.19 -24.68
C LYS A 185 -17.94 1.33 -24.46
N TYR A 186 -17.45 2.50 -24.10
CA TYR A 186 -18.26 3.64 -23.71
C TYR A 186 -18.23 4.75 -24.76
N GLU A 187 -19.34 5.46 -24.89
CA GLU A 187 -19.35 6.72 -25.61
C GLU A 187 -18.76 7.83 -24.75
N TYR A 188 -18.27 8.87 -25.37
CA TYR A 188 -17.63 10.01 -24.70
C TYR A 188 -18.41 10.56 -23.50
N LYS A 189 -19.72 10.77 -23.69
CA LYS A 189 -20.63 11.31 -22.64
C LYS A 189 -20.73 10.39 -21.40
N ASP A 190 -20.52 9.09 -21.60
CA ASP A 190 -20.69 8.08 -20.55
C ASP A 190 -19.39 7.79 -19.80
N VAL A 191 -18.25 8.26 -20.31
CA VAL A 191 -16.92 8.00 -19.72
C VAL A 191 -16.81 8.63 -18.34
N LEU A 192 -17.14 9.91 -18.16
CA LEU A 192 -16.98 10.60 -16.90
C LEU A 192 -17.84 10.03 -15.76
N PRO A 193 -19.16 9.78 -16.00
CA PRO A 193 -19.99 9.16 -14.97
C PRO A 193 -19.53 7.76 -14.58
N ASN A 194 -18.91 7.02 -15.50
CA ASN A 194 -18.48 5.64 -15.29
C ASN A 194 -16.96 5.49 -15.13
N ARG A 195 -16.22 6.60 -14.92
CA ARG A 195 -14.77 6.63 -14.85
C ARG A 195 -14.19 5.57 -13.92
N ASP A 196 -14.72 5.53 -12.70
CA ASP A 196 -14.18 4.65 -11.67
C ASP A 196 -14.41 3.18 -12.01
N VAL A 197 -15.57 2.83 -12.58
CA VAL A 197 -15.89 1.47 -13.05
C VAL A 197 -14.97 1.05 -14.19
N ILE A 198 -14.71 1.97 -15.15
CA ILE A 198 -13.84 1.73 -16.30
C ILE A 198 -12.41 1.46 -15.83
N VAL A 199 -11.91 2.32 -14.95
CA VAL A 199 -10.54 2.21 -14.41
C VAL A 199 -10.39 0.94 -13.60
N GLU A 200 -11.32 0.64 -12.71
CA GLU A 200 -11.30 -0.55 -11.85
C GLU A 200 -11.28 -1.84 -12.68
N ALA A 201 -12.12 -1.94 -13.70
CA ALA A 201 -12.15 -3.09 -14.60
C ALA A 201 -10.83 -3.27 -15.40
N ALA A 202 -10.18 -2.18 -15.80
CA ALA A 202 -8.88 -2.24 -16.44
C ALA A 202 -7.78 -2.66 -15.45
N VAL A 203 -7.76 -2.07 -14.26
CA VAL A 203 -6.80 -2.37 -13.19
C VAL A 203 -6.89 -3.84 -12.77
N GLU A 204 -8.09 -4.40 -12.66
CA GLU A 204 -8.26 -5.82 -12.32
C GLU A 204 -7.57 -6.74 -13.34
N ARG A 205 -7.73 -6.45 -14.65
CA ARG A 205 -7.07 -7.23 -15.70
C ARG A 205 -5.56 -7.05 -15.70
N VAL A 206 -5.10 -5.83 -15.49
CA VAL A 206 -3.67 -5.55 -15.35
C VAL A 206 -3.09 -6.30 -14.15
N ASN A 207 -3.79 -6.34 -13.01
CA ASN A 207 -3.38 -7.11 -11.83
C ASN A 207 -3.24 -8.60 -12.12
N LYS A 208 -4.19 -9.18 -12.86
CA LYS A 208 -4.13 -10.58 -13.28
C LYS A 208 -2.90 -10.84 -14.15
N TRP A 209 -2.72 -10.03 -15.20
CA TRP A 209 -1.56 -10.12 -16.10
C TRP A 209 -0.24 -9.97 -15.32
N ALA A 210 -0.12 -8.96 -14.47
CA ALA A 210 1.08 -8.72 -13.66
C ALA A 210 1.40 -9.91 -12.75
N SER A 211 0.39 -10.47 -12.11
CA SER A 211 0.55 -11.65 -11.23
C SER A 211 1.00 -12.89 -11.99
N GLU A 212 0.56 -13.06 -13.24
CA GLU A 212 1.01 -14.14 -14.14
C GLU A 212 2.49 -14.00 -14.50
N LEU A 213 3.03 -12.79 -14.47
CA LEU A 213 4.45 -12.50 -14.77
C LEU A 213 5.32 -12.39 -13.52
N GLY A 214 4.75 -12.53 -12.32
CA GLY A 214 5.50 -12.42 -11.06
C GLY A 214 5.63 -10.99 -10.54
N ILE A 215 4.91 -10.03 -11.12
CA ILE A 215 4.86 -8.63 -10.69
C ILE A 215 3.69 -8.46 -9.71
N THR A 216 3.92 -7.76 -8.61
CA THR A 216 2.89 -7.36 -7.66
C THR A 216 2.64 -5.86 -7.82
N ILE A 217 1.38 -5.48 -7.99
CA ILE A 217 0.96 -4.09 -8.04
C ILE A 217 0.53 -3.69 -6.63
N ASP A 218 1.24 -2.74 -6.03
CA ASP A 218 0.90 -2.17 -4.73
C ASP A 218 -0.11 -1.03 -4.88
N ASN A 219 0.02 -0.25 -5.96
CA ASN A 219 -0.90 0.82 -6.31
C ASN A 219 -0.92 1.04 -7.82
N LEU A 220 -2.12 1.21 -8.37
CA LEU A 220 -2.32 1.64 -9.75
C LEU A 220 -3.62 2.45 -9.79
N ALA A 221 -3.50 3.77 -9.97
CA ALA A 221 -4.64 4.67 -9.88
C ALA A 221 -4.48 5.88 -10.81
N VAL A 222 -5.61 6.42 -11.24
CA VAL A 222 -5.67 7.75 -11.88
C VAL A 222 -5.53 8.80 -10.77
N PHE A 223 -4.54 9.67 -10.87
CA PHE A 223 -4.24 10.66 -9.83
C PHE A 223 -4.74 12.08 -10.14
N GLU A 224 -5.04 12.35 -11.40
CA GLU A 224 -5.65 13.59 -11.88
C GLU A 224 -6.94 13.26 -12.65
N GLY A 225 -7.70 14.27 -13.07
CA GLY A 225 -8.87 14.06 -13.93
C GLY A 225 -8.48 13.51 -15.31
N LEU A 226 -9.42 12.92 -16.01
CA LEU A 226 -9.24 12.59 -17.42
C LEU A 226 -9.10 13.87 -18.24
N ILE A 227 -8.09 13.95 -19.07
CA ILE A 227 -7.81 15.12 -19.91
C ILE A 227 -8.26 14.80 -21.34
N PRO A 228 -9.33 15.45 -21.85
CA PRO A 228 -9.72 15.29 -23.24
C PRO A 228 -8.66 15.84 -24.17
N ASP A 229 -8.41 15.18 -25.29
CA ASP A 229 -7.47 15.64 -26.29
C ASP A 229 -7.94 16.92 -27.02
N ASP A 230 -9.24 17.14 -27.06
CA ASP A 230 -9.86 18.34 -27.64
C ASP A 230 -10.16 19.36 -26.53
N SER A 231 -9.53 20.54 -26.64
CA SER A 231 -9.70 21.65 -25.70
C SER A 231 -11.14 22.21 -25.67
N THR A 232 -11.88 22.10 -26.76
CA THR A 232 -13.28 22.52 -26.81
C THR A 232 -14.18 21.59 -25.99
N LEU A 233 -13.91 20.31 -26.04
CA LEU A 233 -14.57 19.29 -25.22
C LEU A 233 -14.19 19.46 -23.74
N GLN A 234 -12.95 19.79 -23.44
CA GLN A 234 -12.53 20.07 -22.06
C GLN A 234 -13.28 21.26 -21.47
N ASN A 235 -13.47 22.33 -22.25
CA ASN A 235 -14.25 23.48 -21.82
C ASN A 235 -15.73 23.13 -21.59
N GLN A 236 -16.35 22.36 -22.48
CA GLN A 236 -17.72 21.88 -22.31
C GLN A 236 -17.87 20.99 -21.07
N MET A 237 -16.90 20.10 -20.80
CA MET A 237 -16.88 19.28 -19.59
C MET A 237 -16.77 20.12 -18.32
N ASN A 238 -15.89 21.12 -18.33
CA ASN A 238 -15.72 22.03 -17.22
C ASN A 238 -17.00 22.84 -16.97
N GLU A 239 -17.70 23.26 -18.02
CA GLU A 239 -19.01 23.93 -17.92
C GLU A 239 -20.08 22.98 -17.38
N GLN A 240 -20.17 21.77 -17.88
CA GLN A 240 -21.10 20.77 -17.37
C GLN A 240 -20.83 20.42 -15.91
N ALA A 241 -19.54 20.25 -15.53
CA ALA A 241 -19.15 20.02 -14.13
C ALA A 241 -19.52 21.20 -13.22
N LYS A 242 -19.35 22.44 -13.69
CA LYS A 242 -19.79 23.65 -12.97
C LYS A 242 -21.31 23.69 -12.82
N LEU A 243 -22.05 23.40 -13.89
CA LEU A 243 -23.51 23.35 -13.86
C LEU A 243 -24.01 22.24 -12.92
N ALA A 244 -23.42 21.05 -12.97
CA ALA A 244 -23.75 19.95 -12.07
C ALA A 244 -23.49 20.32 -10.59
N ALA A 245 -22.34 20.95 -10.30
CA ALA A 245 -22.03 21.43 -8.96
C ALA A 245 -22.99 22.55 -8.49
N GLN A 246 -23.40 23.43 -9.41
CA GLN A 246 -24.40 24.47 -9.11
C GLN A 246 -25.77 23.86 -8.81
N VAL A 247 -26.21 22.87 -9.61
CA VAL A 247 -27.47 22.16 -9.39
C VAL A 247 -27.46 21.41 -8.06
N GLU A 248 -26.35 20.77 -7.71
CA GLU A 248 -26.22 20.08 -6.42
C GLU A 248 -26.25 21.07 -5.24
N THR A 249 -25.55 22.21 -5.38
CA THR A 249 -25.52 23.25 -4.37
C THR A 249 -26.93 23.86 -4.19
N GLU A 250 -27.64 24.12 -5.29
CA GLU A 250 -28.99 24.64 -5.27
C GLU A 250 -29.98 23.63 -4.67
N LYS A 251 -29.83 22.34 -4.98
CA LYS A 251 -30.60 21.26 -4.37
C LYS A 251 -30.39 21.19 -2.86
N LYS A 252 -29.14 21.26 -2.41
CA LYS A 252 -28.81 21.30 -0.97
C LYS A 252 -29.39 22.54 -0.30
N ARG A 253 -29.40 23.71 -0.99
CA ARG A 253 -30.02 24.92 -0.49
C ARG A 253 -31.51 24.75 -0.36
N GLN A 254 -32.19 24.23 -1.39
CA GLN A 254 -33.64 23.97 -1.36
C GLN A 254 -34.04 22.98 -0.27
N ASP A 255 -33.24 21.92 -0.08
CA ASP A 255 -33.49 20.93 0.97
C ASP A 255 -33.29 21.55 2.37
N ALA A 256 -32.26 22.39 2.54
CA ALA A 256 -32.07 23.14 3.77
C ALA A 256 -33.19 24.16 4.03
N GLU A 257 -33.70 24.83 2.99
CA GLU A 257 -34.85 25.74 3.12
C GLU A 257 -36.14 24.97 3.45
N LYS A 258 -36.36 23.81 2.83
CA LYS A 258 -37.52 22.95 3.20
C LYS A 258 -37.45 22.51 4.65
N GLN A 259 -36.23 22.09 5.09
CA GLN A 259 -36.04 21.68 6.47
C GLN A 259 -36.24 22.83 7.47
N LYS A 260 -35.77 24.04 7.13
CA LYS A 260 -36.05 25.24 7.93
C LYS A 260 -37.55 25.53 8.03
N LYS A 261 -38.27 25.52 6.90
CA LYS A 261 -39.72 25.70 6.89
C LYS A 261 -40.46 24.63 7.68
N GLN A 262 -40.00 23.39 7.61
CA GLN A 262 -40.58 22.28 8.34
C GLN A 262 -40.37 22.42 9.86
N ASN A 263 -39.15 22.81 10.26
CA ASN A 263 -38.85 23.14 11.66
C ASN A 263 -39.66 24.36 12.18
N GLU A 264 -39.86 25.36 11.31
CA GLU A 264 -40.68 26.54 11.65
C GLU A 264 -42.16 26.18 11.83
N ILE A 265 -42.68 25.29 10.98
CA ILE A 265 -44.05 24.76 11.11
C ILE A 265 -44.18 23.94 12.40
N GLU A 266 -43.19 23.16 12.72
CA GLU A 266 -43.16 22.34 13.94
C GLU A 266 -43.08 23.20 15.20
N LEU A 267 -42.24 24.25 15.17
CA LEU A 267 -42.22 25.27 16.26
C LEU A 267 -43.54 25.99 16.43
N LEU A 268 -44.18 26.40 15.34
CA LEU A 268 -45.51 27.03 15.40
C LEU A 268 -46.60 26.08 15.92
N ALA A 269 -46.49 24.78 15.57
CA ALA A 269 -47.39 23.76 16.10
C ALA A 269 -47.19 23.53 17.61
N LEU A 270 -45.92 23.49 18.06
CA LEU A 270 -45.55 23.40 19.46
C LEU A 270 -46.03 24.65 20.25
N GLU A 271 -45.84 25.84 19.67
CA GLU A 271 -46.30 27.09 20.30
C GLU A 271 -47.82 27.15 20.41
N LYS A 272 -48.56 26.69 19.39
CA LYS A 272 -49.99 26.51 19.45
C LYS A 272 -50.43 25.53 20.54
N GLN A 273 -49.74 24.39 20.66
CA GLN A 273 -50.00 23.42 21.73
C GLN A 273 -49.74 24.03 23.12
N ARG A 274 -48.67 24.83 23.24
CA ARG A 274 -48.33 25.51 24.48
C ARG A 274 -49.39 26.55 24.87
N ILE A 275 -49.81 27.36 23.90
CA ILE A 275 -50.88 28.35 24.13
C ILE A 275 -52.20 27.65 24.49
N GLN A 276 -52.52 26.51 23.84
CA GLN A 276 -53.68 25.71 24.20
C GLN A 276 -53.57 25.12 25.60
N ALA A 277 -52.41 24.59 25.97
CA ALA A 277 -52.17 24.09 27.31
C ALA A 277 -52.20 25.21 28.37
N GLU A 278 -51.63 26.37 28.06
CA GLU A 278 -51.69 27.56 28.95
C GLU A 278 -53.14 28.08 29.11
N THR A 279 -53.93 28.08 28.01
CA THR A 279 -55.36 28.48 28.08
C THR A 279 -56.17 27.42 28.81
N GLU A 280 -55.94 26.15 28.68
CA GLU A 280 -56.59 25.10 29.47
C GLU A 280 -56.17 25.16 30.94
N ASN A 281 -54.88 25.40 31.23
CA ASN A 281 -54.41 25.60 32.59
C ASN A 281 -55.01 26.87 33.23
N ALA A 282 -55.06 27.99 32.49
CA ALA A 282 -55.73 29.20 32.96
C ALA A 282 -57.20 28.99 33.19
N LYS A 283 -57.90 28.23 32.33
CA LYS A 283 -59.28 27.82 32.57
C LYS A 283 -59.44 26.87 33.76
N ALA A 284 -58.46 25.95 33.93
CA ALA A 284 -58.48 25.08 35.08
C ALA A 284 -58.14 25.81 36.40
N GLU A 285 -57.23 26.80 36.33
CA GLU A 285 -56.94 27.68 37.48
C GLU A 285 -58.16 28.62 37.80
N ALA A 286 -58.77 29.15 36.76
CA ALA A 286 -60.03 29.95 36.99
C ALA A 286 -61.16 29.09 37.58
N ARG A 287 -61.25 27.81 37.18
CA ARG A 287 -62.19 26.87 37.81
C ARG A 287 -61.76 26.52 39.26
N LYS A 288 -60.46 26.33 39.47
CA LYS A 288 -59.89 26.09 40.82
C LYS A 288 -60.02 27.31 41.73
N THR A 289 -59.87 28.54 41.21
CA THR A 289 -60.10 29.75 42.02
C THR A 289 -61.57 29.91 42.42
N VAL A 290 -62.50 29.48 41.58
CA VAL A 290 -63.92 29.40 41.96
C VAL A 290 -64.17 28.27 42.97
N GLU A 291 -63.51 27.10 42.81
CA GLU A 291 -63.57 26.00 43.80
C GLU A 291 -62.80 26.36 45.09
N THR A 292 -61.64 27.06 44.98
CA THR A 292 -60.86 27.46 46.16
C THR A 292 -61.48 28.56 46.99
N GLN A 293 -62.32 29.41 46.42
CA GLN A 293 -63.15 30.25 47.27
C GLN A 293 -64.12 29.44 48.13
N GLN A 294 -64.48 28.22 47.72
CA GLN A 294 -65.23 27.28 48.54
C GLN A 294 -64.33 26.43 49.46
N ILE A 295 -63.04 26.30 49.13
CA ILE A 295 -62.07 25.47 49.90
C ILE A 295 -61.19 26.32 50.85
N LEU A 296 -61.28 27.68 50.80
CA LEU A 296 -60.49 28.54 51.72
C LEU A 296 -60.86 28.39 53.23
N ALA A 297 -61.85 27.57 53.51
CA ALA A 297 -62.10 27.08 54.88
C ALA A 297 -61.25 25.83 55.28
N GLN A 298 -60.49 25.24 54.36
CA GLN A 298 -59.67 23.98 54.61
C GLN A 298 -58.16 24.12 54.47
N THR A 299 -57.64 25.35 54.34
CA THR A 299 -56.25 25.51 53.80
C THR A 299 -55.11 25.66 54.84
N SER A 300 -55.12 25.03 55.94
CA SER A 300 -53.90 24.93 56.77
C SER A 300 -52.86 23.82 56.32
N ASN A 301 -53.30 22.91 55.41
CA ASN A 301 -52.47 21.78 55.02
C ASN A 301 -51.66 21.99 53.74
N ILE A 302 -51.96 23.00 52.92
CA ILE A 302 -51.29 23.19 51.62
C ILE A 302 -49.93 23.91 51.74
N GLU A 303 -49.76 24.78 52.73
CA GLU A 303 -48.48 25.43 52.99
C GLU A 303 -47.38 24.44 53.48
N LEU A 304 -47.78 23.37 54.17
CA LEU A 304 -46.86 22.36 54.65
C LEU A 304 -46.30 21.51 53.49
N ALA A 305 -47.15 21.20 52.49
CA ALA A 305 -46.74 20.40 51.34
C ALA A 305 -45.78 21.16 50.39
N ARG A 306 -45.94 22.51 50.36
CA ARG A 306 -45.06 23.35 49.52
C ARG A 306 -43.64 23.44 50.09
N LYS A 307 -43.53 23.61 51.41
CA LYS A 307 -42.23 23.62 52.11
C LYS A 307 -41.48 22.30 51.99
N GLN A 308 -42.21 21.17 51.97
CA GLN A 308 -41.58 19.87 51.75
C GLN A 308 -41.00 19.70 50.34
N ARG A 309 -41.70 20.18 49.29
CA ARG A 309 -41.19 20.13 47.91
C ARG A 309 -39.96 21.05 47.69
N GLU A 310 -39.94 22.22 48.26
CA GLU A 310 -38.79 23.12 48.19
C GLU A 310 -37.53 22.50 48.87
N GLN A 311 -37.74 21.78 49.97
CA GLN A 311 -36.64 21.01 50.62
C GLN A 311 -36.17 19.81 49.78
N GLU A 312 -37.11 19.14 49.06
CA GLU A 312 -36.75 18.00 48.21
C GLU A 312 -36.01 18.44 46.94
N ILE A 313 -36.37 19.53 46.33
CA ILE A 313 -35.67 20.14 45.18
C ILE A 313 -34.27 20.66 45.59
N ALA A 314 -34.13 21.25 46.76
CA ALA A 314 -32.84 21.71 47.28
C ALA A 314 -31.88 20.51 47.55
N ASN A 315 -32.44 19.42 48.06
CA ASN A 315 -31.68 18.20 48.33
C ASN A 315 -31.23 17.49 47.01
N LEU A 316 -32.08 17.50 45.96
CA LEU A 316 -31.74 16.96 44.64
C LEU A 316 -30.63 17.77 43.94
N LYS A 317 -30.67 19.12 44.11
CA LYS A 317 -29.64 20.01 43.57
C LYS A 317 -28.27 19.80 44.22
N LEU A 318 -28.23 19.67 45.55
CA LEU A 318 -27.04 19.36 46.32
C LEU A 318 -26.46 17.96 45.97
N LYS A 319 -27.33 16.98 45.69
CA LYS A 319 -26.91 15.65 45.28
C LYS A 319 -26.27 15.65 43.89
N GLY A 320 -26.84 16.38 42.93
CA GLY A 320 -26.27 16.54 41.60
C GLY A 320 -24.93 17.28 41.60
N GLU A 321 -24.75 18.29 42.43
CA GLU A 321 -23.49 19.03 42.57
C GLU A 321 -22.37 18.13 43.21
N ALA A 322 -22.75 17.31 44.18
CA ALA A 322 -21.81 16.35 44.80
C ALA A 322 -21.35 15.25 43.81
N GLU A 323 -22.25 14.74 43.00
CA GLU A 323 -21.91 13.75 41.96
C GLU A 323 -21.03 14.35 40.86
N ALA A 324 -21.32 15.57 40.40
CA ALA A 324 -20.47 16.29 39.46
C ALA A 324 -19.06 16.53 39.97
N GLN A 325 -18.95 16.94 41.25
CA GLN A 325 -17.66 17.16 41.91
C GLN A 325 -16.87 15.86 42.08
N ALA A 326 -17.54 14.75 42.36
CA ALA A 326 -16.93 13.44 42.45
C ALA A 326 -16.35 12.97 41.09
N ILE A 327 -17.06 13.24 39.99
CA ILE A 327 -16.58 12.95 38.63
C ILE A 327 -15.37 13.81 38.28
N ILE A 328 -15.39 15.11 38.59
CA ILE A 328 -14.25 16.01 38.35
C ILE A 328 -13.02 15.58 39.17
N ASN A 329 -13.20 15.19 40.43
CA ASN A 329 -12.11 14.71 41.26
C ASN A 329 -11.53 13.38 40.78
N ARG A 330 -12.38 12.48 40.24
CA ARG A 330 -11.97 11.22 39.66
C ARG A 330 -11.20 11.41 38.33
N SER A 331 -11.61 12.37 37.52
CA SER A 331 -10.91 12.78 36.30
C SER A 331 -9.53 13.40 36.61
N LYS A 332 -9.45 14.25 37.62
CA LYS A 332 -8.18 14.83 38.06
C LYS A 332 -7.20 13.79 38.66
N ALA A 333 -7.71 12.79 39.33
CA ALA A 333 -6.89 11.68 39.82
C ALA A 333 -6.32 10.81 38.70
N LEU A 334 -7.07 10.61 37.63
CA LEU A 334 -6.63 9.86 36.42
C LEU A 334 -5.54 10.60 35.63
N ASN A 335 -5.58 11.93 35.61
CA ASN A 335 -4.58 12.73 34.89
C ASN A 335 -3.19 12.76 35.60
N ASN A 336 -3.11 12.34 36.83
CA ASN A 336 -1.86 12.29 37.61
C ASN A 336 -1.22 10.89 37.64
N ILE A 337 -1.77 9.92 36.94
CA ILE A 337 -1.21 8.57 36.89
C ILE A 337 -0.19 8.50 35.74
N THR A 338 1.07 8.46 36.05
CA THR A 338 2.15 8.09 35.12
C THR A 338 2.12 6.58 34.94
N PHE A 339 1.69 6.13 33.75
CA PHE A 339 1.73 4.72 33.42
C PHE A 339 3.17 4.27 33.13
N PRO A 340 3.60 3.12 33.67
CA PRO A 340 4.90 2.56 33.32
C PRO A 340 4.90 2.13 31.85
N THR A 341 6.08 2.18 31.23
CA THR A 341 6.28 1.86 29.80
C THR A 341 5.95 0.41 29.46
N VAL A 342 5.81 -0.45 30.46
CA VAL A 342 5.39 -1.84 30.33
C VAL A 342 4.33 -2.10 31.40
N ILE A 343 3.11 -2.36 30.99
CA ILE A 343 1.99 -2.70 31.89
C ILE A 343 1.89 -4.23 31.95
N THR A 344 2.04 -4.80 33.14
CA THR A 344 1.82 -6.23 33.36
C THR A 344 0.37 -6.49 33.76
N SER A 345 -0.07 -7.75 33.66
CA SER A 345 -1.43 -8.16 34.06
C SER A 345 -1.71 -7.89 35.56
N ASN A 346 -0.67 -7.84 36.39
CA ASN A 346 -0.80 -7.51 37.80
C ASN A 346 -1.04 -6.01 38.01
N ASP A 347 -0.46 -5.16 37.21
CA ASP A 347 -0.65 -3.70 37.31
C ASP A 347 -2.09 -3.32 36.98
N LEU A 348 -2.70 -4.01 36.02
CA LEU A 348 -4.10 -3.80 35.65
C LEU A 348 -5.08 -4.20 36.77
N LYS A 349 -4.76 -5.24 37.56
CA LYS A 349 -5.52 -5.61 38.75
C LYS A 349 -5.50 -4.55 39.84
N VAL A 350 -4.32 -3.98 40.11
CA VAL A 350 -4.15 -2.91 41.09
C VAL A 350 -4.95 -1.66 40.71
N LEU A 351 -5.09 -1.41 39.39
CA LEU A 351 -5.87 -0.29 38.88
C LEU A 351 -7.38 -0.57 38.82
N GLY A 352 -7.83 -1.77 39.15
CA GLY A 352 -9.25 -2.15 39.15
C GLY A 352 -9.85 -2.24 37.75
N LEU A 353 -9.03 -2.50 36.73
CA LEU A 353 -9.45 -2.59 35.31
C LEU A 353 -9.62 -4.04 34.82
N ASP A 354 -9.83 -4.98 35.74
CA ASP A 354 -10.00 -6.43 35.42
C ASP A 354 -11.16 -6.71 34.47
N SER A 355 -12.19 -5.87 34.49
CA SER A 355 -13.34 -6.00 33.60
C SER A 355 -13.00 -5.78 32.11
N LEU A 356 -11.99 -4.97 31.83
CA LEU A 356 -11.54 -4.69 30.46
C LEU A 356 -10.75 -5.85 29.85
N ILE A 357 -10.13 -6.69 30.69
CA ILE A 357 -9.40 -7.88 30.24
C ILE A 357 -10.38 -8.98 29.83
N GLN A 358 -11.50 -9.12 30.55
CA GLN A 358 -12.51 -10.12 30.23
C GLN A 358 -13.28 -9.80 28.94
N GLU A 359 -13.46 -8.51 28.64
CA GLU A 359 -14.11 -8.07 27.41
C GLU A 359 -13.23 -8.27 26.18
N ALA A 360 -11.90 -8.05 26.32
CA ALA A 360 -10.95 -8.25 25.25
C ALA A 360 -10.65 -9.73 24.92
N THR A 361 -10.91 -10.66 25.86
CA THR A 361 -10.66 -12.09 25.65
C THR A 361 -11.88 -12.88 25.21
N ASN A 362 -13.06 -12.25 25.11
CA ASN A 362 -14.29 -12.92 24.70
C ASN A 362 -15.03 -12.12 23.60
N PRO A 363 -14.59 -12.18 22.33
CA PRO A 363 -15.15 -11.38 21.22
C PRO A 363 -16.52 -11.91 20.71
N ASN A 364 -17.20 -12.87 21.42
CA ASN A 364 -18.47 -13.44 21.03
C ASN A 364 -19.53 -13.23 22.13
N LYS A 365 -20.01 -11.99 22.27
CA LYS A 365 -21.36 -11.70 22.78
C LYS A 365 -21.88 -10.43 22.13
#